data_beaf4f8f61a45469a9e7623349f2e547
#
_entry.id   beaf4f8f61a45469a9e7623349f2e547
#
_cell.length_a   1.000
_cell.length_b   1.000
_cell.length_c   1.000
_cell.angle_alpha   90.00
_cell.angle_beta   90.00
_cell.angle_gamma   90.00
#
_symmetry.space_group_name_H-M   'P 1'
#
loop_
_entity.id
_entity.type
_entity.pdbx_description
1 polymer ?
#
loop_
_entity_poly.entity_id
_entity_poly.type
_entity_poly.pdbx_seq_one_letter_code
_entity_poly.pdbx_strand_id
1 'polypeptide(L)'
;MAKAVNGNGNGNKGRWSAGVTPYAEMGYYQPDYQPKDTDILCAFRFVPQEGVEPIEAAAAVAGESSTATWTVVWTDRLSAHEHYQAKCYRVDPVLGTDQYIAYIAYDLDLFEEGSIANLTASIIGNVFGFKALRSLRLEDMRIPPHYAKTFQGPPHGIVMEREYLNKYGRPLLGATVKPKLGLSARNYGRVVYEALRGGLDFTKDDENINSQPFMRWRDRFLYCMEGVNRAEAATGEIKGHYLNVTAATMEDMYERAEFAKELGSVIVMIDLVAGYSAIQSMA
;
A
#
# COMPACT_ATOMS: atom_id res chain seq x y z
N MET A 1 27.98 -37.50 -7.69
CA MET A 1 27.37 -38.58 -6.91
C MET A 1 27.06 -38.01 -5.50
N ALA A 2 25.85 -37.61 -5.29
CA ALA A 2 25.40 -37.10 -3.99
C ALA A 2 24.98 -38.30 -3.11
N LYS A 3 25.52 -38.38 -1.91
CA LYS A 3 25.20 -39.42 -0.93
C LYS A 3 23.81 -39.15 -0.36
N ALA A 4 22.92 -40.14 -0.51
CA ALA A 4 21.66 -40.17 0.22
C ALA A 4 21.92 -40.27 1.73
N VAL A 5 21.41 -39.32 2.48
CA VAL A 5 21.38 -39.38 3.93
C VAL A 5 20.10 -40.07 4.36
N ASN A 6 20.18 -41.33 4.78
CA ASN A 6 19.13 -42.07 5.45
C ASN A 6 19.00 -41.54 6.88
N GLY A 7 18.01 -40.72 7.17
CA GLY A 7 17.60 -40.30 8.50
C GLY A 7 16.28 -40.93 8.88
N ASN A 8 16.31 -42.08 9.63
CA ASN A 8 15.15 -42.60 10.34
C ASN A 8 14.92 -41.72 11.59
N GLY A 9 13.94 -40.86 11.55
CA GLY A 9 13.39 -40.13 12.68
C GLY A 9 11.89 -40.03 12.54
N ASN A 10 11.16 -40.77 13.39
CA ASN A 10 9.72 -40.64 13.56
C ASN A 10 9.39 -39.26 14.12
N GLY A 11 9.03 -38.34 13.26
CA GLY A 11 8.50 -37.01 13.58
C GLY A 11 7.77 -36.53 12.35
N ASN A 12 6.56 -36.08 12.54
CA ASN A 12 5.59 -35.57 11.58
C ASN A 12 6.24 -34.89 10.37
N LYS A 13 6.45 -35.65 9.29
CA LYS A 13 7.02 -35.10 8.04
C LYS A 13 5.99 -34.19 7.40
N GLY A 14 6.15 -32.88 7.59
CA GLY A 14 5.47 -31.88 6.77
C GLY A 14 5.57 -32.26 5.29
N ARG A 15 4.58 -31.86 4.50
CA ARG A 15 4.42 -32.18 3.07
C ARG A 15 5.48 -31.54 2.15
N TRP A 16 6.75 -31.55 2.53
CA TRP A 16 7.83 -31.07 1.69
C TRP A 16 8.28 -32.19 0.74
N SER A 17 8.53 -31.83 -0.51
CA SER A 17 9.08 -32.76 -1.50
C SER A 17 10.49 -33.17 -1.08
N ALA A 18 10.88 -34.40 -1.39
CA ALA A 18 12.25 -34.86 -1.13
C ALA A 18 13.27 -33.95 -1.83
N GLY A 19 14.29 -33.52 -1.09
CA GLY A 19 15.37 -32.65 -1.60
C GLY A 19 15.16 -31.14 -1.35
N VAL A 20 14.09 -30.74 -0.69
CA VAL A 20 13.87 -29.35 -0.28
C VAL A 20 14.52 -29.10 1.08
N THR A 21 15.32 -28.04 1.21
CA THR A 21 15.87 -27.59 2.48
C THR A 21 14.86 -26.63 3.13
N PRO A 22 14.53 -26.80 4.43
CA PRO A 22 13.66 -25.86 5.14
C PRO A 22 14.21 -24.43 5.14
N TYR A 23 13.35 -23.42 5.05
CA TYR A 23 13.75 -22.01 5.04
C TYR A 23 14.48 -21.60 6.33
N ALA A 24 14.06 -22.14 7.46
CA ALA A 24 14.76 -21.90 8.74
C ALA A 24 16.21 -22.43 8.71
N GLU A 25 16.45 -23.58 8.08
CA GLU A 25 17.79 -24.16 7.91
C GLU A 25 18.62 -23.42 6.85
N MET A 26 17.99 -22.74 5.89
CA MET A 26 18.66 -21.88 4.91
C MET A 26 19.11 -20.53 5.47
N GLY A 27 18.84 -20.24 6.76
CA GLY A 27 19.30 -19.03 7.42
C GLY A 27 18.31 -17.85 7.41
N TYR A 28 17.05 -18.07 7.02
CA TYR A 28 16.01 -17.02 7.07
C TYR A 28 15.37 -16.85 8.45
N TYR A 29 15.66 -17.75 9.41
CA TYR A 29 15.33 -17.57 10.82
C TYR A 29 16.61 -17.31 11.63
N GLN A 30 16.73 -16.10 12.18
CA GLN A 30 17.91 -15.62 12.89
C GLN A 30 17.49 -14.94 14.21
N PRO A 31 17.18 -15.73 15.28
CA PRO A 31 16.66 -15.17 16.53
C PRO A 31 17.65 -14.27 17.26
N ASP A 32 18.96 -14.40 16.99
CA ASP A 32 20.01 -13.57 17.58
C ASP A 32 20.27 -12.27 16.79
N TYR A 33 19.60 -12.07 15.65
CA TYR A 33 19.78 -10.86 14.85
C TYR A 33 19.27 -9.63 15.58
N GLN A 34 20.11 -8.61 15.62
CA GLN A 34 19.76 -7.30 16.16
C GLN A 34 19.44 -6.34 15.00
N PRO A 35 18.17 -5.90 14.84
CA PRO A 35 17.79 -4.98 13.79
C PRO A 35 18.60 -3.69 13.84
N LYS A 36 19.04 -3.24 12.67
CA LYS A 36 19.77 -1.98 12.49
C LYS A 36 18.79 -0.82 12.30
N ASP A 37 19.25 0.39 12.54
CA ASP A 37 18.46 1.60 12.27
C ASP A 37 18.20 1.84 10.77
N THR A 38 18.98 1.18 9.92
CA THR A 38 18.85 1.21 8.46
C THR A 38 17.94 0.12 7.91
N ASP A 39 17.56 -0.88 8.69
CA ASP A 39 16.70 -1.96 8.20
C ASP A 39 15.26 -1.49 8.01
N ILE A 40 14.61 -1.99 6.97
CA ILE A 40 13.16 -1.97 6.88
C ILE A 40 12.64 -3.13 7.71
N LEU A 41 11.81 -2.82 8.73
CA LEU A 41 11.25 -3.83 9.62
C LEU A 41 9.78 -4.04 9.30
N CYS A 42 9.36 -5.30 9.19
CA CYS A 42 7.97 -5.66 8.94
C CYS A 42 7.45 -6.60 10.02
N ALA A 43 6.20 -6.39 10.42
CA ALA A 43 5.45 -7.31 11.26
C ALA A 43 4.36 -7.99 10.41
N PHE A 44 4.43 -9.30 10.28
CA PHE A 44 3.45 -10.09 9.56
C PHE A 44 2.65 -10.95 10.51
N ARG A 45 1.33 -10.81 10.47
CA ARG A 45 0.41 -11.76 11.10
C ARG A 45 0.12 -12.89 10.12
N PHE A 46 0.26 -14.11 10.58
CA PHE A 46 0.06 -15.27 9.72
C PHE A 46 -0.55 -16.47 10.47
N VAL A 47 -1.11 -17.38 9.70
CA VAL A 47 -1.49 -18.71 10.12
C VAL A 47 -0.69 -19.69 9.29
N PRO A 48 0.14 -20.55 9.89
CA PRO A 48 0.85 -21.57 9.14
C PRO A 48 -0.13 -22.59 8.53
N GLN A 49 0.27 -23.20 7.43
CA GLN A 49 -0.48 -24.31 6.85
C GLN A 49 -0.41 -25.51 7.79
N GLU A 50 -1.42 -26.38 7.73
CA GLU A 50 -1.46 -27.59 8.53
C GLU A 50 -0.18 -28.45 8.33
N GLY A 51 0.46 -28.81 9.44
CA GLY A 51 1.72 -29.57 9.43
C GLY A 51 2.98 -28.76 9.13
N VAL A 52 2.89 -27.43 9.05
CA VAL A 52 4.04 -26.53 8.94
C VAL A 52 4.30 -25.85 10.30
N GLU A 53 5.52 -25.95 10.79
CA GLU A 53 5.91 -25.28 12.03
C GLU A 53 5.87 -23.74 11.87
N PRO A 54 5.43 -22.98 12.89
CA PRO A 54 5.35 -21.53 12.80
C PRO A 54 6.67 -20.84 12.44
N ILE A 55 7.78 -21.33 12.97
CA ILE A 55 9.11 -20.79 12.65
C ILE A 55 9.46 -21.00 11.18
N GLU A 56 9.18 -22.18 10.64
CA GLU A 56 9.41 -22.48 9.24
C GLU A 56 8.53 -21.62 8.33
N ALA A 57 7.24 -21.45 8.68
CA ALA A 57 6.33 -20.58 7.94
C ALA A 57 6.82 -19.12 7.95
N ALA A 58 7.30 -18.62 9.09
CA ALA A 58 7.84 -17.27 9.20
C ALA A 58 9.18 -17.10 8.43
N ALA A 59 10.05 -18.11 8.47
CA ALA A 59 11.28 -18.15 7.68
C ALA A 59 10.97 -18.16 6.18
N ALA A 60 9.91 -18.87 5.77
CA ALA A 60 9.45 -18.86 4.39
C ALA A 60 8.94 -17.48 3.96
N VAL A 61 8.25 -16.72 4.85
CA VAL A 61 7.89 -15.32 4.56
C VAL A 61 9.13 -14.48 4.32
N ALA A 62 10.14 -14.58 5.18
CA ALA A 62 11.40 -13.84 5.02
C ALA A 62 12.11 -14.21 3.71
N GLY A 63 12.18 -15.50 3.41
CA GLY A 63 12.84 -16.01 2.21
C GLY A 63 12.15 -15.52 0.93
N GLU A 64 10.87 -15.80 0.78
CA GLU A 64 10.08 -15.52 -0.43
C GLU A 64 9.85 -14.03 -0.69
N SER A 65 9.98 -13.19 0.33
CA SER A 65 9.93 -11.74 0.20
C SER A 65 11.31 -11.08 0.01
N SER A 66 12.38 -11.85 -0.08
CA SER A 66 13.74 -11.34 -0.31
C SER A 66 14.49 -12.13 -1.39
N THR A 67 15.31 -13.10 -1.01
CA THR A 67 16.28 -13.73 -1.90
C THR A 67 16.02 -15.20 -2.20
N ALA A 68 15.06 -15.85 -1.51
CA ALA A 68 14.90 -17.28 -1.59
C ALA A 68 14.12 -17.76 -2.82
N THR A 69 14.44 -18.98 -3.19
CA THR A 69 13.57 -19.88 -3.90
C THR A 69 13.33 -21.12 -3.04
N TRP A 70 12.44 -22.01 -3.49
CA TRP A 70 12.03 -23.22 -2.75
C TRP A 70 13.16 -24.22 -2.42
N THR A 71 14.41 -23.95 -2.84
CA THR A 71 15.60 -24.78 -2.57
C THR A 71 16.87 -23.96 -2.67
N VAL A 72 17.97 -24.50 -2.16
CA VAL A 72 19.32 -23.95 -2.34
C VAL A 72 19.76 -24.16 -3.78
N VAL A 73 20.26 -23.11 -4.42
CA VAL A 73 20.78 -23.14 -5.79
C VAL A 73 22.28 -22.79 -5.83
N TRP A 74 22.98 -23.28 -6.83
CA TRP A 74 24.42 -23.03 -6.96
C TRP A 74 24.77 -21.54 -7.15
N THR A 75 23.83 -20.77 -7.70
CA THR A 75 23.96 -19.34 -7.95
C THR A 75 24.00 -18.52 -6.66
N ASP A 76 23.55 -19.05 -5.52
CA ASP A 76 23.66 -18.40 -4.21
C ASP A 76 25.11 -18.05 -3.88
N ARG A 77 26.06 -18.84 -4.41
CA ARG A 77 27.52 -18.64 -4.24
C ARG A 77 28.09 -17.54 -5.11
N LEU A 78 27.32 -16.96 -6.01
CA LEU A 78 27.72 -15.87 -6.91
C LEU A 78 27.41 -14.48 -6.32
N SER A 79 26.75 -14.41 -5.18
CA SER A 79 26.35 -13.18 -4.51
C SER A 79 26.76 -13.18 -3.04
N ALA A 80 26.66 -12.01 -2.41
CA ALA A 80 26.73 -11.91 -0.95
C ALA A 80 25.37 -12.31 -0.34
N HIS A 81 24.91 -13.53 -0.63
CA HIS A 81 23.58 -14.03 -0.37
C HIS A 81 23.14 -13.82 1.10
N GLU A 82 24.00 -14.15 2.05
CA GLU A 82 23.73 -13.99 3.48
C GLU A 82 23.46 -12.53 3.89
N HIS A 83 24.09 -11.58 3.21
CA HIS A 83 23.84 -10.15 3.43
C HIS A 83 22.42 -9.77 3.04
N TYR A 84 21.98 -10.23 1.87
CA TYR A 84 20.68 -9.86 1.28
C TYR A 84 19.51 -10.72 1.77
N GLN A 85 19.74 -11.82 2.48
CA GLN A 85 18.67 -12.58 3.10
C GLN A 85 17.88 -11.69 4.07
N ALA A 86 16.56 -11.66 3.98
CA ALA A 86 15.74 -11.10 5.03
C ALA A 86 15.80 -12.00 6.27
N LYS A 87 15.76 -11.41 7.45
CA LYS A 87 16.01 -12.07 8.72
C LYS A 87 14.74 -12.06 9.56
N CYS A 88 14.05 -13.20 9.64
CA CYS A 88 13.03 -13.38 10.65
C CYS A 88 13.71 -13.54 12.02
N TYR A 89 13.67 -12.51 12.84
CA TYR A 89 14.39 -12.48 14.11
C TYR A 89 13.50 -12.79 15.32
N ARG A 90 12.16 -12.83 15.11
CA ARG A 90 11.24 -13.12 16.20
C ARG A 90 9.91 -13.65 15.66
N VAL A 91 9.34 -14.62 16.36
CA VAL A 91 8.00 -15.17 16.08
C VAL A 91 7.24 -15.28 17.39
N ASP A 92 6.12 -14.56 17.51
CA ASP A 92 5.28 -14.55 18.70
C ASP A 92 3.92 -15.18 18.43
N PRO A 93 3.40 -16.04 19.30
CA PRO A 93 2.04 -16.53 19.21
C PRO A 93 1.04 -15.43 19.61
N VAL A 94 -0.10 -15.37 18.93
CA VAL A 94 -1.24 -14.54 19.33
C VAL A 94 -2.15 -15.35 20.26
N LEU A 95 -2.16 -14.99 21.53
CA LEU A 95 -2.85 -15.75 22.58
C LEU A 95 -4.34 -15.99 22.25
N GLY A 96 -4.77 -17.22 22.44
CA GLY A 96 -6.17 -17.63 22.20
C GLY A 96 -6.53 -17.84 20.74
N THR A 97 -5.55 -17.85 19.83
CA THR A 97 -5.74 -18.07 18.39
C THR A 97 -4.72 -19.06 17.83
N ASP A 98 -4.87 -19.44 16.56
CA ASP A 98 -3.90 -20.20 15.76
C ASP A 98 -2.94 -19.28 14.96
N GLN A 99 -2.91 -17.98 15.31
CA GLN A 99 -2.15 -16.94 14.60
C GLN A 99 -0.79 -16.68 15.28
N TYR A 100 0.14 -16.18 14.49
CA TYR A 100 1.46 -15.75 14.93
C TYR A 100 1.83 -14.41 14.32
N ILE A 101 2.77 -13.68 14.95
CA ILE A 101 3.40 -12.48 14.40
C ILE A 101 4.85 -12.81 14.12
N ALA A 102 5.28 -12.68 12.86
CA ALA A 102 6.67 -12.73 12.46
C ALA A 102 7.23 -11.31 12.34
N TYR A 103 8.39 -11.08 12.94
CA TYR A 103 9.13 -9.83 12.82
C TYR A 103 10.33 -10.06 11.90
N ILE A 104 10.36 -9.34 10.79
CA ILE A 104 11.34 -9.57 9.71
C ILE A 104 12.08 -8.28 9.42
N ALA A 105 13.41 -8.35 9.34
CA ALA A 105 14.30 -7.27 8.97
C ALA A 105 14.80 -7.48 7.53
N TYR A 106 14.76 -6.43 6.73
CA TYR A 106 15.25 -6.40 5.35
C TYR A 106 16.39 -5.37 5.24
N ASP A 107 17.47 -5.76 4.59
CA ASP A 107 18.53 -4.82 4.26
C ASP A 107 18.00 -3.78 3.26
N LEU A 108 18.42 -2.53 3.43
CA LEU A 108 17.92 -1.42 2.62
C LEU A 108 18.27 -1.54 1.13
N ASP A 109 19.43 -2.16 0.83
CA ASP A 109 19.91 -2.36 -0.53
C ASP A 109 19.04 -3.32 -1.37
N LEU A 110 18.05 -3.98 -0.75
CA LEU A 110 17.06 -4.80 -1.47
C LEU A 110 16.02 -3.98 -2.23
N PHE A 111 15.91 -2.68 -1.96
CA PHE A 111 14.82 -1.85 -2.46
C PHE A 111 15.32 -0.69 -3.31
N GLU A 112 14.63 -0.49 -4.44
CA GLU A 112 14.86 0.65 -5.32
C GLU A 112 14.49 1.95 -4.61
N GLU A 113 15.40 2.90 -4.63
CA GLU A 113 15.20 4.23 -4.05
C GLU A 113 14.02 4.96 -4.71
N GLY A 114 13.15 5.54 -3.87
CA GLY A 114 12.01 6.32 -4.36
C GLY A 114 10.91 5.51 -5.06
N SER A 115 10.85 4.17 -4.89
CA SER A 115 9.91 3.30 -5.58
C SER A 115 8.99 2.52 -4.61
N ILE A 116 7.78 3.01 -4.41
CA ILE A 116 6.75 2.26 -3.65
C ILE A 116 6.36 0.97 -4.37
N ALA A 117 6.35 0.98 -5.71
CA ALA A 117 6.02 -0.21 -6.49
C ALA A 117 7.01 -1.34 -6.23
N ASN A 118 8.33 -1.05 -6.20
CA ASN A 118 9.35 -2.05 -5.91
C ASN A 118 9.24 -2.54 -4.45
N LEU A 119 9.15 -1.62 -3.48
CA LEU A 119 8.99 -1.97 -2.07
C LEU A 119 7.80 -2.92 -1.85
N THR A 120 6.65 -2.59 -2.41
CA THR A 120 5.44 -3.39 -2.24
C THR A 120 5.50 -4.71 -3.00
N ALA A 121 6.11 -4.75 -4.18
CA ALA A 121 6.31 -5.99 -4.93
C ALA A 121 7.14 -7.02 -4.16
N SER A 122 8.12 -6.57 -3.39
CA SER A 122 8.95 -7.45 -2.55
C SER A 122 8.20 -7.88 -1.27
N ILE A 123 7.69 -6.93 -0.49
CA ILE A 123 7.14 -7.20 0.84
C ILE A 123 5.74 -7.82 0.79
N ILE A 124 4.88 -7.38 -0.13
CA ILE A 124 3.49 -7.85 -0.27
C ILE A 124 3.22 -8.48 -1.66
N GLY A 125 4.25 -9.06 -2.27
CA GLY A 125 4.19 -9.70 -3.57
C GLY A 125 3.74 -11.17 -3.52
N ASN A 126 4.50 -12.04 -4.20
CA ASN A 126 4.20 -13.46 -4.37
C ASN A 126 4.07 -14.25 -3.05
N VAL A 127 4.73 -13.82 -1.98
CA VAL A 127 4.68 -14.47 -0.67
C VAL A 127 3.25 -14.62 -0.13
N PHE A 128 2.33 -13.74 -0.51
CA PHE A 128 0.92 -13.82 -0.12
C PHE A 128 0.16 -15.00 -0.76
N GLY A 129 0.71 -15.63 -1.79
CA GLY A 129 0.21 -16.87 -2.41
C GLY A 129 0.98 -18.12 -1.99
N PHE A 130 1.88 -18.03 -1.03
CA PHE A 130 2.80 -19.13 -0.70
C PHE A 130 2.13 -20.25 0.10
N LYS A 131 2.40 -21.50 -0.31
CA LYS A 131 1.69 -22.71 0.21
C LYS A 131 1.96 -23.03 1.68
N ALA A 132 3.04 -22.52 2.27
CA ALA A 132 3.34 -22.73 3.69
C ALA A 132 2.40 -21.96 4.62
N LEU A 133 1.57 -21.08 4.07
CA LEU A 133 0.69 -20.17 4.80
C LEU A 133 -0.77 -20.43 4.44
N ARG A 134 -1.64 -20.50 5.46
CA ARG A 134 -3.10 -20.48 5.31
C ARG A 134 -3.61 -19.06 5.20
N SER A 135 -2.98 -18.12 5.91
CA SER A 135 -3.22 -16.67 5.79
C SER A 135 -1.98 -15.89 6.08
N LEU A 136 -1.87 -14.71 5.47
CA LEU A 136 -0.79 -13.75 5.69
C LEU A 136 -1.35 -12.33 5.63
N ARG A 137 -0.87 -11.48 6.52
CA ARG A 137 -1.22 -10.06 6.57
C ARG A 137 -0.02 -9.25 7.03
N LEU A 138 0.31 -8.19 6.30
CA LEU A 138 1.23 -7.17 6.77
C LEU A 138 0.49 -6.30 7.79
N GLU A 139 0.95 -6.29 9.04
CA GLU A 139 0.34 -5.51 10.13
C GLU A 139 1.00 -4.16 10.31
N ASP A 140 2.32 -4.13 10.18
CA ASP A 140 3.09 -2.90 10.39
C ASP A 140 4.41 -2.94 9.62
N MET A 141 4.93 -1.74 9.31
CA MET A 141 6.20 -1.56 8.63
C MET A 141 6.91 -0.32 9.15
N ARG A 142 8.14 -0.50 9.62
CA ARG A 142 9.03 0.59 10.00
C ARG A 142 9.96 0.92 8.84
N ILE A 143 9.80 2.10 8.27
CA ILE A 143 10.63 2.63 7.20
C ILE A 143 11.73 3.50 7.79
N PRO A 144 13.02 3.22 7.54
CA PRO A 144 14.11 4.04 8.04
C PRO A 144 14.13 5.42 7.34
N PRO A 145 14.59 6.48 8.04
CA PRO A 145 14.69 7.82 7.44
C PRO A 145 15.53 7.87 6.17
N HIS A 146 16.53 7.01 6.03
CA HIS A 146 17.37 6.90 4.84
C HIS A 146 16.56 6.55 3.59
N TYR A 147 15.61 5.62 3.71
CA TYR A 147 14.72 5.26 2.59
C TYR A 147 13.61 6.30 2.40
N ALA A 148 13.01 6.79 3.48
CA ALA A 148 11.95 7.79 3.40
C ALA A 148 12.39 9.07 2.68
N LYS A 149 13.66 9.47 2.82
CA LYS A 149 14.23 10.65 2.14
C LYS A 149 14.41 10.49 0.63
N THR A 150 14.31 9.28 0.10
CA THR A 150 14.39 9.04 -1.36
C THR A 150 13.08 9.37 -2.07
N PHE A 151 12.01 9.59 -1.31
CA PHE A 151 10.70 10.02 -1.82
C PHE A 151 10.56 11.53 -1.74
N GLN A 152 9.89 12.12 -2.71
CA GLN A 152 9.60 13.55 -2.74
C GLN A 152 8.70 13.98 -1.57
N GLY A 153 7.85 13.09 -1.10
CA GLY A 153 6.85 13.39 -0.08
C GLY A 153 5.64 14.14 -0.63
N PRO A 154 4.66 14.47 0.24
CA PRO A 154 3.51 15.24 -0.18
C PRO A 154 3.91 16.68 -0.53
N PRO A 155 3.25 17.32 -1.54
CA PRO A 155 3.55 18.70 -1.92
C PRO A 155 3.27 19.70 -0.79
N HIS A 156 2.29 19.40 0.05
CA HIS A 156 1.87 20.22 1.19
C HIS A 156 1.65 19.37 2.45
N GLY A 157 1.91 19.96 3.60
CA GLY A 157 1.58 19.37 4.90
C GLY A 157 0.32 19.98 5.51
N ILE A 158 -0.05 19.52 6.69
CA ILE A 158 -1.26 19.92 7.44
C ILE A 158 -1.34 21.44 7.64
N VAL A 159 -0.21 22.11 7.88
CA VAL A 159 -0.18 23.56 8.10
C VAL A 159 -0.67 24.30 6.85
N MET A 160 -0.12 23.95 5.68
CA MET A 160 -0.50 24.57 4.41
C MET A 160 -1.96 24.31 4.06
N GLU A 161 -2.47 23.09 4.29
CA GLU A 161 -3.89 22.77 4.08
C GLU A 161 -4.80 23.64 4.95
N ARG A 162 -4.42 23.84 6.22
CA ARG A 162 -5.15 24.71 7.15
C ARG A 162 -5.15 26.16 6.68
N GLU A 163 -4.02 26.64 6.20
CA GLU A 163 -3.89 28.01 5.68
C GLU A 163 -4.71 28.19 4.40
N TYR A 164 -4.59 27.27 3.42
CA TYR A 164 -5.37 27.35 2.18
C TYR A 164 -6.88 27.34 2.40
N LEU A 165 -7.35 26.50 3.31
CA LEU A 165 -8.78 26.40 3.62
C LEU A 165 -9.25 27.44 4.65
N ASN A 166 -8.33 28.14 5.29
CA ASN A 166 -8.59 29.06 6.42
C ASN A 166 -9.42 28.38 7.53
N LYS A 167 -9.06 27.15 7.91
CA LYS A 167 -9.78 26.33 8.90
C LYS A 167 -8.85 25.90 10.01
N TYR A 168 -9.11 26.41 11.22
CA TYR A 168 -8.28 26.14 12.40
C TYR A 168 -9.13 25.65 13.58
N GLY A 169 -8.49 24.92 14.50
CA GLY A 169 -9.07 24.55 15.79
C GLY A 169 -10.17 23.49 15.73
N ARG A 170 -10.44 22.89 14.59
CA ARG A 170 -11.44 21.82 14.43
C ARG A 170 -11.07 20.85 13.30
N PRO A 171 -11.64 19.63 13.27
CA PRO A 171 -11.56 18.76 12.09
C PRO A 171 -12.20 19.40 10.86
N LEU A 172 -11.73 19.03 9.68
CA LEU A 172 -12.41 19.29 8.42
C LEU A 172 -13.59 18.32 8.27
N LEU A 173 -14.72 18.82 7.80
CA LEU A 173 -15.92 18.04 7.56
C LEU A 173 -16.09 17.80 6.05
N GLY A 174 -16.23 16.53 5.66
CA GLY A 174 -16.43 16.18 4.26
C GLY A 174 -17.43 15.05 4.07
N ALA A 175 -17.98 14.96 2.85
CA ALA A 175 -18.85 13.86 2.46
C ALA A 175 -18.65 13.47 1.00
N THR A 176 -18.81 12.18 0.72
CA THR A 176 -18.90 11.68 -0.66
C THR A 176 -20.28 11.94 -1.23
N VAL A 177 -20.35 12.43 -2.46
CA VAL A 177 -21.62 12.69 -3.15
C VAL A 177 -22.42 11.39 -3.34
N LYS A 178 -23.71 11.44 -2.99
CA LYS A 178 -24.66 10.33 -3.16
C LYS A 178 -25.95 10.82 -3.85
N PRO A 179 -26.55 9.95 -4.71
CA PRO A 179 -26.08 8.65 -5.15
C PRO A 179 -24.77 8.79 -5.95
N LYS A 180 -23.86 7.82 -5.81
CA LYS A 180 -22.55 7.88 -6.45
C LYS A 180 -22.58 7.78 -7.97
N LEU A 181 -23.57 7.09 -8.52
CA LEU A 181 -23.77 6.87 -9.96
C LEU A 181 -25.19 7.23 -10.37
N GLY A 182 -25.37 7.61 -11.65
CA GLY A 182 -26.66 7.81 -12.26
C GLY A 182 -27.16 9.28 -12.28
N LEU A 183 -26.54 10.20 -11.56
CA LEU A 183 -26.86 11.62 -11.65
C LEU A 183 -26.30 12.23 -12.96
N SER A 184 -27.05 13.17 -13.52
CA SER A 184 -26.49 14.06 -14.55
C SER A 184 -25.43 14.98 -13.92
N ALA A 185 -24.45 15.44 -14.70
CA ALA A 185 -23.42 16.35 -14.22
C ALA A 185 -23.97 17.59 -13.52
N ARG A 186 -25.04 18.18 -14.06
CA ARG A 186 -25.71 19.33 -13.46
C ARG A 186 -26.32 19.02 -12.09
N ASN A 187 -27.00 17.89 -11.94
CA ASN A 187 -27.59 17.50 -10.66
C ASN A 187 -26.48 17.09 -9.66
N TYR A 188 -25.40 16.52 -10.13
CA TYR A 188 -24.24 16.20 -9.31
C TYR A 188 -23.62 17.47 -8.72
N GLY A 189 -23.36 18.48 -9.53
CA GLY A 189 -22.90 19.80 -9.08
C GLY A 189 -23.90 20.51 -8.14
N ARG A 190 -25.21 20.30 -8.32
CA ARG A 190 -26.21 20.78 -7.36
C ARG A 190 -26.05 20.11 -5.98
N VAL A 191 -25.81 18.81 -5.92
CA VAL A 191 -25.56 18.12 -4.63
C VAL A 191 -24.31 18.67 -3.97
N VAL A 192 -23.24 18.90 -4.75
CA VAL A 192 -22.00 19.55 -4.25
C VAL A 192 -22.32 20.90 -3.63
N TYR A 193 -23.05 21.77 -4.34
CA TYR A 193 -23.44 23.08 -3.84
C TYR A 193 -24.23 23.02 -2.54
N GLU A 194 -25.29 22.22 -2.48
CA GLU A 194 -26.17 22.14 -1.30
C GLU A 194 -25.43 21.58 -0.07
N ALA A 195 -24.55 20.58 -0.29
CA ALA A 195 -23.74 20.00 0.79
C ALA A 195 -22.72 21.00 1.35
N LEU A 196 -22.00 21.72 0.50
CA LEU A 196 -21.03 22.73 0.90
C LEU A 196 -21.69 23.95 1.54
N ARG A 197 -22.80 24.42 0.99
CA ARG A 197 -23.61 25.48 1.58
C ARG A 197 -24.15 25.09 2.95
N GLY A 198 -24.45 23.78 3.14
CA GLY A 198 -24.95 23.22 4.40
C GLY A 198 -23.89 23.13 5.52
N GLY A 199 -22.63 23.52 5.28
CA GLY A 199 -21.58 23.59 6.28
C GLY A 199 -20.43 22.60 6.12
N LEU A 200 -20.42 21.75 5.08
CA LEU A 200 -19.26 20.93 4.79
C LEU A 200 -18.09 21.80 4.29
N ASP A 201 -16.87 21.41 4.64
CA ASP A 201 -15.67 22.05 4.15
C ASP A 201 -15.30 21.54 2.76
N PHE A 202 -15.57 20.26 2.50
CA PHE A 202 -15.37 19.65 1.19
C PHE A 202 -16.40 18.56 0.89
N THR A 203 -16.55 18.28 -0.40
CA THR A 203 -17.20 17.08 -0.91
C THR A 203 -16.22 16.28 -1.75
N LYS A 204 -16.53 15.04 -2.07
CA LYS A 204 -15.67 14.23 -2.95
C LYS A 204 -16.48 13.40 -3.94
N ASP A 205 -15.88 13.19 -5.11
CA ASP A 205 -16.29 12.14 -6.02
C ASP A 205 -16.16 10.77 -5.35
N ASP A 206 -17.00 9.84 -5.75
CA ASP A 206 -16.78 8.44 -5.36
C ASP A 206 -15.74 7.80 -6.30
N GLU A 207 -14.99 6.80 -5.82
CA GLU A 207 -14.01 6.08 -6.63
C GLU A 207 -14.61 5.44 -7.89
N ASN A 208 -15.91 5.19 -7.89
CA ASN A 208 -16.60 4.58 -9.03
C ASN A 208 -17.01 5.62 -10.11
N ILE A 209 -16.85 6.91 -9.85
CA ILE A 209 -17.26 7.95 -10.83
C ILE A 209 -16.05 8.50 -11.56
N ASN A 210 -15.99 8.25 -12.86
CA ASN A 210 -14.93 8.70 -13.75
C ASN A 210 -15.53 9.44 -14.97
N SER A 211 -15.72 8.77 -16.10
CA SER A 211 -16.29 9.34 -17.33
C SER A 211 -17.33 8.41 -17.95
N GLN A 212 -18.39 8.13 -17.22
CA GLN A 212 -19.45 7.26 -17.68
C GLN A 212 -20.32 7.93 -18.77
N PRO A 213 -21.04 7.15 -19.60
CA PRO A 213 -21.91 7.69 -20.64
C PRO A 213 -22.98 8.66 -20.12
N PHE A 214 -23.49 8.47 -18.91
CA PHE A 214 -24.49 9.32 -18.30
C PHE A 214 -23.93 10.62 -17.71
N MET A 215 -22.60 10.68 -17.48
CA MET A 215 -21.93 11.86 -16.93
C MET A 215 -20.45 11.87 -17.34
N ARG A 216 -20.11 12.68 -18.32
CA ARG A 216 -18.71 12.85 -18.77
C ARG A 216 -17.93 13.67 -17.77
N TRP A 217 -16.62 13.37 -17.63
CA TRP A 217 -15.76 13.96 -16.61
C TRP A 217 -15.66 15.50 -16.74
N ARG A 218 -15.55 16.05 -17.96
CA ARG A 218 -15.47 17.50 -18.17
C ARG A 218 -16.72 18.21 -17.66
N ASP A 219 -17.89 17.71 -18.00
CA ASP A 219 -19.16 18.29 -17.56
C ASP A 219 -19.30 18.22 -16.04
N ARG A 220 -18.92 17.07 -15.43
CA ARG A 220 -18.92 16.92 -13.98
C ARG A 220 -18.02 17.96 -13.32
N PHE A 221 -16.76 18.10 -13.79
CA PHE A 221 -15.80 19.06 -13.22
C PHE A 221 -16.33 20.48 -13.28
N LEU A 222 -16.86 20.90 -14.43
CA LEU A 222 -17.47 22.23 -14.60
C LEU A 222 -18.60 22.48 -13.61
N TYR A 223 -19.57 21.58 -13.52
CA TYR A 223 -20.70 21.76 -12.61
C TYR A 223 -20.32 21.61 -11.12
N CYS A 224 -19.36 20.77 -10.79
CA CYS A 224 -18.85 20.68 -9.43
C CYS A 224 -18.14 21.97 -9.01
N MET A 225 -17.27 22.53 -9.86
CA MET A 225 -16.55 23.76 -9.54
C MET A 225 -17.49 24.97 -9.56
N GLU A 226 -18.52 25.03 -10.44
CA GLU A 226 -19.60 25.99 -10.31
C GLU A 226 -20.29 25.88 -8.93
N GLY A 227 -20.58 24.66 -8.49
CA GLY A 227 -21.17 24.39 -7.17
C GLY A 227 -20.29 24.87 -6.01
N VAL A 228 -18.98 24.63 -6.08
CA VAL A 228 -17.99 25.11 -5.10
C VAL A 228 -17.99 26.62 -5.05
N ASN A 229 -17.79 27.31 -6.18
CA ASN A 229 -17.71 28.77 -6.26
C ASN A 229 -19.00 29.45 -5.75
N ARG A 230 -20.16 28.89 -6.04
CA ARG A 230 -21.43 29.37 -5.52
C ARG A 230 -21.57 29.16 -4.01
N ALA A 231 -21.08 28.05 -3.47
CA ALA A 231 -21.11 27.79 -2.04
C ALA A 231 -20.17 28.75 -1.29
N GLU A 232 -18.98 29.00 -1.83
CA GLU A 232 -18.05 30.00 -1.30
C GLU A 232 -18.66 31.40 -1.28
N ALA A 233 -19.29 31.83 -2.38
CA ALA A 233 -19.98 33.11 -2.45
C ALA A 233 -21.14 33.21 -1.45
N ALA A 234 -21.85 32.11 -1.18
CA ALA A 234 -22.97 32.06 -0.25
C ALA A 234 -22.58 32.01 1.24
N THR A 235 -21.41 31.42 1.54
CA THR A 235 -20.98 31.18 2.92
C THR A 235 -19.85 32.11 3.39
N GLY A 236 -19.12 32.73 2.45
CA GLY A 236 -17.90 33.47 2.74
C GLY A 236 -16.72 32.58 3.18
N GLU A 237 -16.82 31.27 3.00
CA GLU A 237 -15.81 30.30 3.39
C GLU A 237 -15.19 29.60 2.20
N ILE A 238 -13.89 29.30 2.26
CA ILE A 238 -13.21 28.46 1.25
C ILE A 238 -13.74 27.04 1.36
N LYS A 239 -14.09 26.46 0.21
CA LYS A 239 -14.65 25.13 0.07
C LYS A 239 -13.84 24.32 -0.94
N GLY A 240 -13.98 23.01 -0.92
CA GLY A 240 -13.30 22.12 -1.86
C GLY A 240 -14.19 20.99 -2.36
N HIS A 241 -13.77 20.44 -3.49
CA HIS A 241 -14.34 19.19 -4.01
C HIS A 241 -13.22 18.32 -4.59
N TYR A 242 -13.09 17.09 -4.10
CA TYR A 242 -12.15 16.12 -4.65
C TYR A 242 -12.63 15.63 -6.00
N LEU A 243 -12.10 16.21 -7.07
CA LEU A 243 -12.37 15.78 -8.43
C LEU A 243 -11.59 14.51 -8.75
N ASN A 244 -12.28 13.42 -9.05
CA ASN A 244 -11.63 12.16 -9.41
C ASN A 244 -11.02 12.26 -10.82
N VAL A 245 -9.69 12.33 -10.86
CA VAL A 245 -8.91 12.40 -12.10
C VAL A 245 -8.48 11.02 -12.60
N THR A 246 -8.80 9.95 -11.88
CA THR A 246 -8.46 8.59 -12.29
C THR A 246 -9.02 8.28 -13.67
N ALA A 247 -8.16 7.74 -14.53
CA ALA A 247 -8.47 7.39 -15.90
C ALA A 247 -7.81 6.07 -16.32
N ALA A 248 -8.03 5.65 -17.55
CA ALA A 248 -7.46 4.42 -18.09
C ALA A 248 -5.97 4.56 -18.42
N THR A 249 -5.49 5.77 -18.72
CA THR A 249 -4.11 6.08 -19.08
C THR A 249 -3.58 7.24 -18.23
N MET A 250 -2.25 7.35 -18.13
CA MET A 250 -1.62 8.47 -17.42
C MET A 250 -1.83 9.79 -18.15
N GLU A 251 -1.83 9.78 -19.46
CA GLU A 251 -2.06 10.96 -20.30
C GLU A 251 -3.46 11.55 -20.01
N ASP A 252 -4.48 10.70 -19.94
CA ASP A 252 -5.84 11.12 -19.58
C ASP A 252 -5.90 11.64 -18.12
N MET A 253 -5.14 11.05 -17.21
CA MET A 253 -5.07 11.50 -15.81
C MET A 253 -4.45 12.88 -15.72
N TYR A 254 -3.36 13.13 -16.43
CA TYR A 254 -2.73 14.45 -16.49
C TYR A 254 -3.67 15.49 -17.10
N GLU A 255 -4.33 15.17 -18.22
CA GLU A 255 -5.31 16.08 -18.85
C GLU A 255 -6.41 16.49 -17.87
N ARG A 256 -6.94 15.52 -17.10
CA ARG A 256 -7.99 15.80 -16.10
C ARG A 256 -7.46 16.64 -14.95
N ALA A 257 -6.26 16.37 -14.47
CA ALA A 257 -5.65 17.12 -13.38
C ALA A 257 -5.33 18.57 -13.78
N GLU A 258 -4.79 18.78 -14.97
CA GLU A 258 -4.56 20.12 -15.53
C GLU A 258 -5.86 20.89 -15.68
N PHE A 259 -6.89 20.28 -16.23
CA PHE A 259 -8.19 20.91 -16.36
C PHE A 259 -8.83 21.25 -15.00
N ALA A 260 -8.68 20.36 -13.98
CA ALA A 260 -9.13 20.67 -12.63
C ALA A 260 -8.39 21.89 -12.05
N LYS A 261 -7.10 21.99 -12.30
CA LYS A 261 -6.27 23.14 -11.89
C LYS A 261 -6.70 24.44 -12.61
N GLU A 262 -6.98 24.39 -13.91
CA GLU A 262 -7.51 25.52 -14.68
C GLU A 262 -8.84 26.03 -14.13
N LEU A 263 -9.68 25.14 -13.63
CA LEU A 263 -10.95 25.47 -12.97
C LEU A 263 -10.78 26.04 -11.54
N GLY A 264 -9.56 26.09 -11.02
CA GLY A 264 -9.27 26.57 -9.67
C GLY A 264 -9.53 25.53 -8.58
N SER A 265 -9.61 24.23 -8.91
CA SER A 265 -9.72 23.19 -7.90
C SER A 265 -8.46 23.14 -7.04
N VAL A 266 -8.66 23.10 -5.73
CA VAL A 266 -7.56 22.96 -4.75
C VAL A 266 -7.23 21.51 -4.42
N ILE A 267 -8.07 20.57 -4.84
CA ILE A 267 -7.98 19.14 -4.48
C ILE A 267 -8.36 18.28 -5.68
N VAL A 268 -7.58 17.26 -5.96
CA VAL A 268 -7.90 16.16 -6.87
C VAL A 268 -7.83 14.83 -6.14
N MET A 269 -8.45 13.81 -6.70
CA MET A 269 -8.47 12.46 -6.17
C MET A 269 -7.92 11.47 -7.18
N ILE A 270 -7.16 10.50 -6.70
CA ILE A 270 -6.65 9.37 -7.48
C ILE A 270 -7.02 8.10 -6.73
N ASP A 271 -7.59 7.13 -7.43
CA ASP A 271 -7.93 5.84 -6.85
C ASP A 271 -6.70 4.95 -6.71
N LEU A 272 -6.59 4.25 -5.58
CA LEU A 272 -5.50 3.30 -5.33
C LEU A 272 -5.40 2.21 -6.41
N VAL A 273 -6.53 1.83 -7.02
CA VAL A 273 -6.59 0.81 -8.07
C VAL A 273 -5.83 1.17 -9.35
N ALA A 274 -5.48 2.46 -9.55
CA ALA A 274 -4.61 2.89 -10.65
C ALA A 274 -3.17 2.36 -10.49
N GLY A 275 -2.81 1.95 -9.27
CA GLY A 275 -1.49 1.41 -8.95
C GLY A 275 -0.50 2.46 -8.43
N TYR A 276 0.50 1.98 -7.70
CA TYR A 276 1.45 2.85 -7.00
C TYR A 276 2.26 3.75 -7.92
N SER A 277 2.70 3.25 -9.08
CA SER A 277 3.44 4.07 -10.05
C SER A 277 2.60 5.21 -10.60
N ALA A 278 1.30 4.98 -10.88
CA ALA A 278 0.40 6.03 -11.32
C ALA A 278 0.20 7.09 -10.24
N ILE A 279 -0.04 6.67 -8.99
CA ILE A 279 -0.18 7.59 -7.85
C ILE A 279 1.09 8.41 -7.67
N GLN A 280 2.25 7.76 -7.69
CA GLN A 280 3.55 8.42 -7.51
C GLN A 280 3.87 9.38 -8.66
N SER A 281 3.45 9.07 -9.90
CA SER A 281 3.62 9.96 -11.05
C SER A 281 2.73 11.21 -10.98
N MET A 282 1.57 11.11 -10.34
CA MET A 282 0.62 12.22 -10.20
C MET A 282 0.94 13.13 -9.01
N ALA A 283 1.66 12.64 -8.01
CA ALA A 283 2.10 13.40 -6.83
C ALA A 283 3.27 14.32 -7.15
#